data_45d58e1f85705c990078229e88006a1a
#
_entry.id   45d58e1f85705c990078229e88006a1a
#
_cell.length_a   1.000
_cell.length_b   1.000
_cell.length_c   1.000
_cell.angle_alpha   90.00
_cell.angle_beta   90.00
_cell.angle_gamma   90.00
#
_symmetry.space_group_name_H-M   'P 1'
#
loop_
_entity.id
_entity.type
_entity.pdbx_description
1 polymer ?
#
loop_
_entity_poly.entity_id
_entity_poly.type
_entity_poly.pdbx_seq_one_letter_code
_entity_poly.pdbx_strand_id
1 'polypeptide(L)'
;MDVVDILKRAIHENASDIFFIAGSPCMLKIGQQLVAVNDKKMMPNDTKDIVQQLYGFAPYCSYDNFVSEGEDDFSFSLSQVGRFRVNVYRQRNSEAAVLRVVKFELPNPEDLHIPESILNLSNRRKGIILVSGPAGSGKSTT
;
A
#
# COMPACT_ATOMS: atom_id res chain seq x y z
N MET A 1 -0.67 -18.33 7.14
CA MET A 1 0.30 -17.60 6.30
C MET A 1 0.80 -16.43 7.14
N ASP A 2 2.09 -16.24 7.29
CA ASP A 2 2.62 -15.14 8.09
C ASP A 2 2.52 -13.83 7.30
N VAL A 3 1.74 -12.89 7.82
CA VAL A 3 1.53 -11.58 7.17
C VAL A 3 2.84 -10.80 7.12
N VAL A 4 3.68 -10.87 8.17
CA VAL A 4 4.95 -10.15 8.24
C VAL A 4 5.91 -10.58 7.13
N ASP A 5 5.95 -11.87 6.81
CA ASP A 5 6.81 -12.37 5.71
C ASP A 5 6.34 -11.87 4.35
N ILE A 6 5.02 -11.74 4.14
CA ILE A 6 4.48 -11.15 2.91
C ILE A 6 4.82 -9.66 2.82
N LEU A 7 4.71 -8.92 3.92
CA LEU A 7 5.07 -7.51 3.96
C LEU A 7 6.56 -7.29 3.64
N LYS A 8 7.45 -8.10 4.21
CA LYS A 8 8.88 -8.08 3.90
C LYS A 8 9.16 -8.39 2.44
N ARG A 9 8.49 -9.43 1.90
CA ARG A 9 8.61 -9.79 0.49
C ARG A 9 8.14 -8.68 -0.43
N ALA A 10 7.02 -8.04 -0.12
CA ALA A 10 6.50 -6.92 -0.90
C ALA A 10 7.49 -5.75 -0.98
N ILE A 11 8.17 -5.43 0.14
CA ILE A 11 9.22 -4.40 0.16
C ILE A 11 10.41 -4.83 -0.69
N HIS A 12 10.89 -6.07 -0.51
CA HIS A 12 12.06 -6.58 -1.25
C HIS A 12 11.83 -6.64 -2.76
N GLU A 13 10.62 -7.00 -3.19
CA GLU A 13 10.23 -7.07 -4.61
C GLU A 13 9.76 -5.70 -5.17
N ASN A 14 9.85 -4.61 -4.40
CA ASN A 14 9.38 -3.28 -4.79
C ASN A 14 7.91 -3.25 -5.22
N ALA A 15 7.07 -4.05 -4.58
CA ALA A 15 5.63 -4.02 -4.81
C ALA A 15 5.03 -2.66 -4.40
N SER A 16 4.07 -2.17 -5.14
CA SER A 16 3.30 -0.97 -4.80
C SER A 16 2.09 -1.28 -3.91
N ASP A 17 1.44 -2.42 -4.16
CA ASP A 17 0.23 -2.81 -3.46
C ASP A 17 0.24 -4.34 -3.19
N ILE A 18 -0.46 -4.74 -2.12
CA ILE A 18 -0.66 -6.13 -1.69
C ILE A 18 -2.15 -6.37 -1.58
N PHE A 19 -2.64 -7.50 -2.12
CA PHE A 19 -4.05 -7.83 -2.14
C PHE A 19 -4.33 -9.13 -1.39
N PHE A 20 -5.17 -9.04 -0.37
CA PHE A 20 -5.70 -10.17 0.37
C PHE A 20 -7.20 -10.30 0.10
N ILE A 21 -7.58 -11.13 -0.86
CA ILE A 21 -8.96 -11.28 -1.34
C ILE A 21 -9.33 -12.75 -1.35
N ALA A 22 -10.45 -13.11 -0.71
CA ALA A 22 -10.94 -14.49 -0.69
C ALA A 22 -11.24 -15.00 -2.11
N GLY A 23 -10.87 -16.26 -2.37
CA GLY A 23 -11.01 -16.90 -3.68
C GLY A 23 -9.84 -16.64 -4.64
N SER A 24 -8.89 -15.77 -4.26
CA SER A 24 -7.65 -15.49 -4.99
C SER A 24 -6.43 -15.86 -4.16
N PRO A 25 -5.28 -16.18 -4.77
CA PRO A 25 -4.00 -16.14 -4.06
C PRO A 25 -3.72 -14.75 -3.52
N CYS A 26 -2.81 -14.64 -2.53
CA CYS A 26 -2.24 -13.34 -2.18
C CYS A 26 -1.47 -12.80 -3.39
N MET A 27 -1.78 -11.57 -3.80
CA MET A 27 -1.18 -10.93 -4.96
C MET A 27 -0.35 -9.72 -4.56
N LEU A 28 0.78 -9.54 -5.23
CA LEU A 28 1.61 -8.33 -5.18
C LEU A 28 1.50 -7.59 -6.51
N LYS A 29 1.38 -6.28 -6.45
CA LYS A 29 1.49 -5.44 -7.65
C LYS A 29 2.92 -4.94 -7.77
N ILE A 30 3.63 -5.42 -8.80
CA ILE A 30 5.01 -5.05 -9.10
C ILE A 30 5.02 -4.33 -10.45
N GLY A 31 5.29 -3.03 -10.43
CA GLY A 31 5.10 -2.21 -11.61
C GLY A 31 3.64 -2.22 -12.09
N GLN A 32 3.38 -2.73 -13.28
CA GLN A 32 2.03 -2.87 -13.84
C GLN A 32 1.48 -4.30 -13.78
N GLN A 33 2.22 -5.24 -13.21
CA GLN A 33 1.84 -6.66 -13.17
C GLN A 33 1.36 -7.08 -11.78
N LEU A 34 0.40 -7.99 -11.77
CA LEU A 34 -0.03 -8.70 -10.57
C LEU A 34 0.68 -10.05 -10.50
N VAL A 35 1.46 -10.26 -9.45
CA VAL A 35 2.24 -11.47 -9.22
C VAL A 35 1.69 -12.21 -8.00
N ALA A 36 1.40 -13.50 -8.13
CA ALA A 36 0.95 -14.32 -7.01
C ALA A 36 2.12 -14.64 -6.08
N VAL A 37 1.90 -14.50 -4.77
CA VAL A 37 2.88 -14.90 -3.74
C VAL A 37 3.06 -16.42 -3.73
N ASN A 38 1.97 -17.14 -3.97
CA ASN A 38 1.92 -18.60 -4.12
C ASN A 38 0.64 -18.97 -4.89
N ASP A 39 0.47 -20.25 -5.22
CA ASP A 39 -0.70 -20.73 -5.99
C ASP A 39 -1.92 -21.04 -5.11
N LYS A 40 -1.80 -20.94 -3.79
CA LYS A 40 -2.88 -21.28 -2.86
C LYS A 40 -3.89 -20.14 -2.77
N LYS A 41 -5.15 -20.42 -3.16
CA LYS A 41 -6.26 -19.48 -2.97
C LYS A 41 -6.59 -19.33 -1.49
N MET A 42 -6.78 -18.11 -1.05
CA MET A 42 -7.24 -17.80 0.30
C MET A 42 -8.74 -18.09 0.44
N MET A 43 -9.08 -18.72 1.55
CA MET A 43 -10.48 -18.91 1.94
C MET A 43 -10.96 -17.71 2.77
N PRO A 44 -12.30 -17.50 2.95
CA PRO A 44 -12.83 -16.41 3.76
C PRO A 44 -12.25 -16.33 5.19
N ASN A 45 -11.97 -17.47 5.81
CA ASN A 45 -11.34 -17.51 7.13
C ASN A 45 -9.87 -17.04 7.08
N ASP A 46 -9.14 -17.39 6.01
CA ASP A 46 -7.75 -16.94 5.85
C ASP A 46 -7.67 -15.41 5.76
N THR A 47 -8.58 -14.79 4.97
CA THR A 47 -8.61 -13.33 4.84
C THR A 47 -9.06 -12.63 6.12
N LYS A 48 -10.01 -13.21 6.85
CA LYS A 48 -10.42 -12.72 8.17
C LYS A 48 -9.26 -12.73 9.17
N ASP A 49 -8.53 -13.84 9.26
CA ASP A 49 -7.37 -13.96 10.14
C ASP A 49 -6.29 -12.93 9.79
N ILE A 50 -6.08 -12.70 8.48
CA ILE A 50 -5.13 -11.68 7.99
C ILE A 50 -5.60 -10.28 8.41
N VAL A 51 -6.87 -9.93 8.19
CA VAL A 51 -7.41 -8.62 8.58
C VAL A 51 -7.24 -8.40 10.09
N GLN A 52 -7.54 -9.38 10.92
CA GLN A 52 -7.33 -9.27 12.36
C GLN A 52 -5.85 -9.07 12.73
N GLN A 53 -4.91 -9.75 12.06
CA GLN A 53 -3.48 -9.52 12.25
C GLN A 53 -3.08 -8.09 11.87
N LEU A 54 -3.65 -7.52 10.79
CA LEU A 54 -3.39 -6.13 10.38
C LEU A 54 -3.81 -5.13 11.45
N TYR A 55 -4.97 -5.33 12.10
CA TYR A 55 -5.39 -4.52 13.26
C TYR A 55 -4.44 -4.69 14.45
N GLY A 56 -3.83 -5.86 14.63
CA GLY A 56 -2.80 -6.07 15.64
C GLY A 56 -1.56 -5.18 15.48
N PHE A 57 -1.26 -4.71 14.25
CA PHE A 57 -0.17 -3.75 13.98
C PHE A 57 -0.60 -2.28 14.16
N ALA A 58 -1.90 -2.01 14.31
CA ALA A 58 -2.48 -0.67 14.46
C ALA A 58 -3.36 -0.59 15.74
N PRO A 59 -2.77 -0.60 16.95
CA PRO A 59 -3.52 -0.69 18.21
C PRO A 59 -4.46 0.49 18.49
N TYR A 60 -4.36 1.57 17.72
CA TYR A 60 -5.26 2.73 17.76
C TYR A 60 -6.52 2.55 16.88
N CYS A 61 -6.61 1.47 16.09
CA CYS A 61 -7.77 1.12 15.29
C CYS A 61 -8.54 -0.02 15.96
N SER A 62 -9.87 -0.03 15.81
CA SER A 62 -10.73 -1.06 16.36
C SER A 62 -11.29 -1.96 15.26
N TYR A 63 -11.02 -3.25 15.35
CA TYR A 63 -11.63 -4.25 14.47
C TYR A 63 -13.17 -4.27 14.59
N ASP A 64 -13.72 -4.00 15.80
CA ASP A 64 -15.16 -3.97 16.02
C ASP A 64 -15.85 -2.83 15.25
N ASN A 65 -15.17 -1.70 15.06
CA ASN A 65 -15.66 -0.61 14.21
C ASN A 65 -15.77 -1.07 12.77
N PHE A 66 -14.75 -1.73 12.24
CA PHE A 66 -14.81 -2.33 10.89
C PHE A 66 -15.94 -3.36 10.77
N VAL A 67 -16.15 -4.19 11.80
CA VAL A 67 -17.24 -5.18 11.79
C VAL A 67 -18.60 -4.49 11.68
N SER A 68 -18.80 -3.32 12.27
CA SER A 68 -20.04 -2.56 12.22
C SER A 68 -20.21 -1.75 10.94
N GLU A 69 -19.13 -1.11 10.45
CA GLU A 69 -19.17 -0.20 9.31
C GLU A 69 -18.98 -0.90 7.97
N GLY A 70 -18.24 -2.00 7.95
CA GLY A 70 -17.97 -2.81 6.77
C GLY A 70 -16.76 -2.36 5.95
N GLU A 71 -16.16 -1.22 6.27
CA GLU A 71 -14.93 -0.68 5.67
C GLU A 71 -14.13 0.12 6.70
N ASP A 72 -12.80 0.19 6.51
CA ASP A 72 -11.92 1.04 7.31
C ASP A 72 -10.63 1.35 6.53
N ASP A 73 -10.01 2.49 6.81
CA ASP A 73 -8.75 2.93 6.20
C ASP A 73 -7.80 3.41 7.31
N PHE A 74 -6.69 2.75 7.46
CA PHE A 74 -5.69 3.08 8.47
C PHE A 74 -4.28 2.89 7.94
N SER A 75 -3.28 3.24 8.73
CA SER A 75 -1.88 3.00 8.37
C SER A 75 -1.12 2.46 9.57
N PHE A 76 -0.10 1.66 9.33
CA PHE A 76 0.83 1.23 10.36
C PHE A 76 2.25 1.22 9.85
N SER A 77 3.19 1.18 10.80
CA SER A 77 4.61 1.05 10.50
C SER A 77 5.18 -0.14 11.27
N LEU A 78 5.92 -1.00 10.58
CA LEU A 78 6.68 -2.07 11.21
C LEU A 78 8.16 -1.68 11.18
N SER A 79 8.80 -1.74 12.36
CA SER A 79 10.23 -1.46 12.48
C SER A 79 11.04 -2.36 11.54
N GLN A 80 11.99 -1.77 10.82
CA GLN A 80 12.86 -2.44 9.86
C GLN A 80 12.16 -3.11 8.66
N VAL A 81 10.85 -2.96 8.52
CA VAL A 81 10.11 -3.48 7.37
C VAL A 81 9.64 -2.34 6.49
N GLY A 82 8.75 -1.46 7.01
CA GLY A 82 8.21 -0.38 6.22
C GLY A 82 6.92 0.20 6.79
N ARG A 83 6.32 1.11 6.04
CA ARG A 83 5.02 1.70 6.33
C ARG A 83 4.00 1.26 5.30
N PHE A 84 2.79 1.00 5.77
CA PHE A 84 1.68 0.52 4.95
C PHE A 84 0.44 1.34 5.22
N ARG A 85 -0.27 1.72 4.18
CA ARG A 85 -1.63 2.19 4.25
C ARG A 85 -2.55 1.04 3.90
N VAL A 86 -3.55 0.81 4.71
CA VAL A 86 -4.44 -0.35 4.63
C VAL A 86 -5.86 0.15 4.39
N ASN A 87 -6.52 -0.40 3.40
CA ASN A 87 -7.96 -0.33 3.25
C ASN A 87 -8.51 -1.74 3.43
N VAL A 88 -9.40 -1.91 4.41
CA VAL A 88 -10.15 -3.14 4.66
C VAL A 88 -11.61 -2.95 4.28
N TYR A 89 -12.22 -3.95 3.70
CA TYR A 89 -13.62 -3.88 3.27
C TYR A 89 -14.27 -5.27 3.22
N ARG A 90 -15.61 -5.28 3.23
CA ARG A 90 -16.39 -6.50 3.02
C ARG A 90 -16.76 -6.67 1.56
N GLN A 91 -16.50 -7.86 1.03
CA GLN A 91 -16.89 -8.25 -0.31
C GLN A 91 -17.52 -9.65 -0.28
N ARG A 92 -18.77 -9.77 -0.77
CA ARG A 92 -19.48 -11.06 -0.86
C ARG A 92 -19.44 -11.86 0.45
N ASN A 93 -19.69 -11.19 1.55
CA ASN A 93 -19.64 -11.76 2.92
C ASN A 93 -18.27 -12.28 3.36
N SER A 94 -17.19 -11.84 2.72
CA SER A 94 -15.80 -12.09 3.12
C SER A 94 -15.12 -10.78 3.43
N GLU A 95 -14.12 -10.81 4.31
CA GLU A 95 -13.25 -9.68 4.56
C GLU A 95 -12.11 -9.67 3.53
N ALA A 96 -11.74 -8.48 3.10
CA ALA A 96 -10.64 -8.27 2.17
C ALA A 96 -9.79 -7.09 2.63
N ALA A 97 -8.51 -7.10 2.26
CA ALA A 97 -7.61 -6.00 2.53
C ALA A 97 -6.74 -5.69 1.31
N VAL A 98 -6.56 -4.41 1.06
CA VAL A 98 -5.58 -3.90 0.10
C VAL A 98 -4.61 -3.00 0.85
N LEU A 99 -3.33 -3.32 0.76
CA LEU A 99 -2.28 -2.55 1.40
C LEU A 99 -1.46 -1.83 0.34
N ARG A 100 -1.23 -0.54 0.54
CA ARG A 100 -0.27 0.23 -0.22
C ARG A 100 1.04 0.33 0.54
N VAL A 101 2.12 -0.02 -0.13
CA VAL A 101 3.48 0.16 0.39
C VAL A 101 3.86 1.64 0.30
N VAL A 102 4.16 2.26 1.45
CA VAL A 102 4.62 3.65 1.51
C VAL A 102 6.14 3.66 1.61
N LYS A 103 6.80 4.10 0.56
CA LYS A 103 8.26 4.25 0.54
C LYS A 103 8.68 5.39 1.47
N PHE A 104 9.69 5.15 2.30
CA PHE A 104 10.25 6.16 3.20
C PHE A 104 11.24 7.09 2.48
N GLU A 105 11.93 6.57 1.47
CA GLU A 105 12.95 7.32 0.77
C GLU A 105 12.32 8.15 -0.33
N LEU A 106 12.64 9.45 -0.30
CA LEU A 106 12.40 10.29 -1.46
C LEU A 106 13.32 9.80 -2.57
N PRO A 107 12.80 9.52 -3.77
CA PRO A 107 13.64 9.13 -4.87
C PRO A 107 14.61 10.25 -5.21
N ASN A 108 15.85 9.88 -5.59
CA ASN A 108 16.82 10.86 -6.03
C ASN A 108 16.32 11.54 -7.33
N PRO A 109 16.26 12.88 -7.39
CA PRO A 109 15.84 13.60 -8.60
C PRO A 109 16.65 13.25 -9.85
N GLU A 110 17.92 12.91 -9.69
CA GLU A 110 18.79 12.50 -10.81
C GLU A 110 18.32 11.18 -11.42
N ASP A 111 17.96 10.19 -10.59
CA ASP A 111 17.47 8.88 -11.05
C ASP A 111 16.10 9.01 -11.75
N LEU A 112 15.34 10.04 -11.40
CA LEU A 112 14.04 10.36 -12.01
C LEU A 112 14.17 11.22 -13.27
N HIS A 113 15.37 11.63 -13.63
CA HIS A 113 15.65 12.52 -14.76
C HIS A 113 14.88 13.86 -14.66
N ILE A 114 14.68 14.37 -13.44
CA ILE A 114 14.01 15.66 -13.22
C ILE A 114 15.00 16.77 -13.60
N PRO A 115 14.66 17.64 -14.56
CA PRO A 115 15.55 18.73 -14.96
C PRO A 115 15.84 19.67 -13.78
N GLU A 116 17.06 20.16 -13.69
CA GLU A 116 17.50 21.11 -12.66
C GLU A 116 16.65 22.39 -12.64
N SER A 117 16.13 22.81 -13.79
CA SER A 117 15.20 23.94 -13.90
C SER A 117 13.92 23.74 -13.09
N ILE A 118 13.43 22.50 -12.98
CA ILE A 118 12.28 22.13 -12.16
C ILE A 118 12.64 22.17 -10.67
N LEU A 119 13.80 21.60 -10.30
CA LEU A 119 14.28 21.59 -8.92
C LEU A 119 14.46 23.03 -8.39
N ASN A 120 14.95 23.92 -9.23
CA ASN A 120 15.15 25.34 -8.88
C ASN A 120 13.83 26.12 -8.67
N LEU A 121 12.68 25.57 -9.08
CA LEU A 121 11.37 26.18 -8.77
C LEU A 121 11.08 26.17 -7.27
N SER A 122 11.59 25.20 -6.52
CA SER A 122 11.45 25.12 -5.05
C SER A 122 12.02 26.34 -4.33
N ASN A 123 12.98 27.04 -4.93
CA ASN A 123 13.62 28.24 -4.38
C ASN A 123 12.80 29.53 -4.59
N ARG A 124 11.67 29.47 -5.32
CA ARG A 124 10.81 30.65 -5.57
C ARG A 124 10.02 31.01 -4.31
N ARG A 125 10.13 32.27 -3.89
CA ARG A 125 9.46 32.75 -2.67
C ARG A 125 8.05 33.27 -2.88
N LYS A 126 7.64 33.50 -4.12
CA LYS A 126 6.33 34.10 -4.49
C LYS A 126 5.84 33.46 -5.79
N GLY A 127 4.53 33.31 -5.91
CA GLY A 127 3.85 32.76 -7.08
C GLY A 127 3.18 31.42 -6.78
N ILE A 128 2.58 30.85 -7.81
CA ILE A 128 1.93 29.52 -7.79
C ILE A 128 2.59 28.66 -8.86
N ILE A 129 2.92 27.44 -8.52
CA ILE A 129 3.42 26.41 -9.44
C ILE A 129 2.34 25.34 -9.54
N LEU A 130 1.85 25.09 -10.75
CA LEU A 130 0.83 24.07 -11.01
C LEU A 130 1.48 22.89 -11.75
N VAL A 131 1.40 21.71 -11.15
CA VAL A 131 1.82 20.45 -11.77
C VAL A 131 0.57 19.64 -12.10
N SER A 132 0.26 19.48 -13.38
CA SER A 132 -0.95 18.80 -13.86
C SER A 132 -0.62 17.63 -14.79
N GLY A 133 -1.53 16.66 -14.88
CA GLY A 133 -1.39 15.50 -15.73
C GLY A 133 -2.32 14.35 -15.28
N PRO A 134 -2.47 13.29 -16.08
CA PRO A 134 -3.31 12.14 -15.74
C PRO A 134 -2.78 11.38 -14.52
N ALA A 135 -3.58 10.46 -13.97
CA ALA A 135 -3.14 9.59 -12.89
C ALA A 135 -1.92 8.75 -13.34
N GLY A 136 -0.92 8.63 -12.45
CA GLY A 136 0.31 7.87 -12.74
C GLY A 136 1.35 8.60 -13.60
N SER A 137 1.13 9.86 -13.97
CA SER A 137 2.08 10.65 -14.79
C SER A 137 3.26 11.25 -14.01
N GLY A 138 3.42 10.92 -12.72
CA GLY A 138 4.54 11.39 -11.91
C GLY A 138 4.32 12.73 -11.19
N LYS A 139 3.12 13.30 -11.20
CA LYS A 139 2.82 14.61 -10.56
C LYS A 139 3.31 14.74 -9.13
N SER A 140 3.08 13.71 -8.33
CA SER A 140 3.47 13.70 -6.92
C SER A 140 4.93 13.33 -6.70
N THR A 141 5.61 12.88 -7.75
CA THR A 141 7.02 12.52 -7.73
C THR A 141 7.90 13.70 -8.09
N THR A 142 7.37 14.61 -8.93
CA THR A 142 7.99 15.90 -9.29
C THR A 142 7.86 16.91 -8.15
#